data_a928934af636e4e1ebfce8d2ed038c3b
#
_entry.id   a928934af636e4e1ebfce8d2ed038c3b
#
_cell.length_a   1.000
_cell.length_b   1.000
_cell.length_c   1.000
_cell.angle_alpha   90.00
_cell.angle_beta   90.00
_cell.angle_gamma   90.00
#
_symmetry.space_group_name_H-M   'P 1'
#
loop_
_entity.id
_entity.type
_entity.pdbx_description
1 polymer ?
#
loop_
_entity_poly.entity_id
_entity_poly.type
_entity_poly.pdbx_seq_one_letter_code
_entity_poly.pdbx_strand_id
1 'polypeptide(L)'
;APGTGLGEACLFWDGKYLRPMPSEGGHSEFAPRTDVEFELVKFLQKTYGEIIVWERLVSGPAIYKIYEFLRDVKGYEEQAWLTQKLAKAKDKSAVISETAMSGLCTTCVLAMEMLVDFMARRANNMVLNYKATGGLILAGGIPPRIYNFINKDKIEESFLKCDEMEPLLAGIPIYLNLNSKTALYGAAYYGAFSE
;
A
#
# COMPACT_ATOMS: atom_id res chain seq x y z
N ALA A 1 -0.15 -5.79 4.59
CA ALA A 1 -0.23 -5.01 5.83
C ALA A 1 0.68 -3.78 5.76
N PRO A 2 0.29 -2.72 5.02
CA PRO A 2 1.06 -1.48 4.98
C PRO A 2 0.93 -0.69 6.29
N GLY A 3 2.08 -0.23 6.78
CA GLY A 3 2.27 0.56 8.00
C GLY A 3 3.55 1.37 7.91
N THR A 4 4.44 1.31 8.90
CA THR A 4 5.81 1.87 8.80
C THR A 4 6.59 1.21 7.65
N GLY A 5 6.36 -0.09 7.43
CA GLY A 5 6.82 -0.87 6.28
C GLY A 5 5.66 -1.57 5.58
N LEU A 6 5.98 -2.60 4.79
CA LEU A 6 5.02 -3.44 4.08
C LEU A 6 5.19 -4.91 4.47
N GLY A 7 4.47 -5.34 5.51
CA GLY A 7 4.43 -6.75 5.90
C GLY A 7 3.48 -7.56 5.03
N GLU A 8 3.88 -8.78 4.70
CA GLU A 8 3.10 -9.71 3.88
C GLU A 8 3.16 -11.13 4.47
N ALA A 9 2.05 -11.84 4.37
CA ALA A 9 1.96 -13.25 4.75
C ALA A 9 0.83 -13.93 3.98
N CYS A 10 0.91 -15.23 3.85
CA CYS A 10 -0.17 -16.07 3.34
C CYS A 10 -0.69 -16.98 4.45
N LEU A 11 -1.97 -17.30 4.40
CA LEU A 11 -2.58 -18.35 5.22
C LEU A 11 -2.97 -19.50 4.29
N PHE A 12 -2.48 -20.69 4.55
CA PHE A 12 -2.87 -21.89 3.81
C PHE A 12 -3.61 -22.88 4.71
N TRP A 13 -4.57 -23.58 4.14
CA TRP A 13 -5.33 -24.61 4.83
C TRP A 13 -4.58 -25.94 4.79
N ASP A 14 -4.19 -26.48 5.97
CA ASP A 14 -3.45 -27.75 6.06
C ASP A 14 -4.35 -28.99 6.18
N GLY A 15 -5.67 -28.81 6.03
CA GLY A 15 -6.68 -29.85 6.25
C GLY A 15 -7.36 -29.74 7.61
N LYS A 16 -6.78 -29.00 8.56
CA LYS A 16 -7.30 -28.81 9.92
C LYS A 16 -7.29 -27.37 10.39
N TYR A 17 -6.24 -26.63 10.06
CA TYR A 17 -6.04 -25.22 10.50
C TYR A 17 -5.51 -24.36 9.36
N LEU A 18 -5.78 -23.05 9.46
CA LEU A 18 -5.08 -22.05 8.64
C LEU A 18 -3.68 -21.82 9.23
N ARG A 19 -2.65 -22.18 8.47
CA ARG A 19 -1.25 -22.03 8.85
C ARG A 19 -0.67 -20.74 8.25
N PRO A 20 -0.02 -19.89 9.05
CA PRO A 20 0.65 -18.72 8.52
C PRO A 20 1.95 -19.13 7.81
N MET A 21 2.14 -18.59 6.62
CA MET A 21 3.37 -18.68 5.85
C MET A 21 3.95 -17.26 5.75
N PRO A 22 5.08 -16.98 6.40
CA PRO A 22 5.70 -15.66 6.38
C PRO A 22 6.27 -15.34 5.00
N SER A 23 6.35 -14.05 4.68
CA SER A 23 6.94 -13.57 3.43
C SER A 23 7.61 -12.22 3.66
N GLU A 24 8.73 -12.00 2.99
CA GLU A 24 9.39 -10.70 2.83
C GLU A 24 9.06 -10.09 1.47
N GLY A 25 7.87 -10.38 0.94
CA GLY A 25 7.43 -9.92 -0.38
C GLY A 25 7.36 -8.41 -0.54
N GLY A 26 7.20 -7.65 0.55
CA GLY A 26 7.33 -6.18 0.54
C GLY A 26 8.68 -5.69 0.05
N HIS A 27 9.74 -6.52 0.18
CA HIS A 27 11.08 -6.26 -0.34
C HIS A 27 11.32 -6.79 -1.76
N SER A 28 10.33 -7.38 -2.42
CA SER A 28 10.44 -7.70 -3.84
C SER A 28 10.45 -6.43 -4.69
N GLU A 29 11.14 -6.50 -5.83
CA GLU A 29 11.34 -5.37 -6.72
C GLU A 29 10.03 -4.85 -7.32
N PHE A 30 9.90 -3.54 -7.42
CA PHE A 30 8.76 -2.88 -8.07
C PHE A 30 8.94 -2.85 -9.57
N ALA A 31 7.90 -3.21 -10.32
CA ALA A 31 7.85 -3.16 -11.76
C ALA A 31 7.02 -1.94 -12.23
N PRO A 32 7.65 -0.84 -12.69
CA PRO A 32 6.94 0.31 -13.23
C PRO A 32 6.22 -0.04 -14.54
N ARG A 33 5.02 0.54 -14.76
CA ARG A 33 4.17 0.29 -15.94
C ARG A 33 4.01 1.51 -16.85
N THR A 34 4.25 2.71 -16.32
CA THR A 34 4.03 3.97 -17.03
C THR A 34 5.26 4.88 -16.97
N ASP A 35 5.37 5.84 -17.87
CA ASP A 35 6.47 6.81 -17.87
C ASP A 35 6.57 7.57 -16.55
N VAL A 36 5.43 7.92 -15.93
CA VAL A 36 5.39 8.57 -14.61
C VAL A 36 5.99 7.66 -13.54
N GLU A 37 5.72 6.37 -13.58
CA GLU A 37 6.27 5.40 -12.63
C GLU A 37 7.78 5.17 -12.86
N PHE A 38 8.25 5.16 -14.10
CA PHE A 38 9.68 5.12 -14.41
C PHE A 38 10.40 6.37 -13.86
N GLU A 39 9.78 7.56 -13.99
CA GLU A 39 10.32 8.79 -13.40
C GLU A 39 10.33 8.72 -11.86
N LEU A 40 9.25 8.17 -11.25
CA LEU A 40 9.17 7.97 -9.80
C LEU A 40 10.28 7.02 -9.32
N VAL A 41 10.51 5.91 -10.01
CA VAL A 41 11.63 4.98 -9.70
C VAL A 41 12.96 5.73 -9.73
N LYS A 42 13.25 6.49 -10.79
CA LYS A 42 14.48 7.30 -10.90
C LYS A 42 14.61 8.33 -9.78
N PHE A 43 13.50 8.91 -9.34
CA PHE A 43 13.49 9.84 -8.21
C PHE A 43 13.82 9.10 -6.90
N LEU A 44 13.20 7.95 -6.64
CA LEU A 44 13.41 7.16 -5.43
C LEU A 44 14.83 6.57 -5.37
N GLN A 45 15.42 6.20 -6.50
CA GLN A 45 16.79 5.69 -6.60
C GLN A 45 17.83 6.67 -6.05
N LYS A 46 17.59 7.98 -6.11
CA LYS A 46 18.49 9.00 -5.51
C LYS A 46 18.58 8.87 -3.98
N THR A 47 17.56 8.30 -3.34
CA THR A 47 17.50 8.15 -1.88
C THR A 47 17.79 6.72 -1.43
N TYR A 48 17.33 5.72 -2.18
CA TYR A 48 17.30 4.33 -1.73
C TYR A 48 18.27 3.41 -2.49
N GLY A 49 18.97 3.91 -3.53
CA GLY A 49 19.86 3.10 -4.38
C GLY A 49 19.14 2.47 -5.57
N GLU A 50 19.82 1.57 -6.28
CA GLU A 50 19.38 1.06 -7.57
C GLU A 50 18.05 0.30 -7.53
N ILE A 51 17.83 -0.50 -6.50
CA ILE A 51 16.66 -1.38 -6.40
C ILE A 51 15.57 -0.67 -5.62
N ILE A 52 14.42 -0.47 -6.26
CA ILE A 52 13.22 0.05 -5.62
C ILE A 52 12.24 -1.10 -5.39
N VAL A 53 11.94 -1.33 -4.11
CA VAL A 53 11.05 -2.40 -3.66
C VAL A 53 9.66 -1.88 -3.36
N TRP A 54 8.66 -2.77 -3.30
CA TRP A 54 7.26 -2.41 -3.06
C TRP A 54 7.05 -1.60 -1.78
N GLU A 55 7.79 -1.88 -0.72
CA GLU A 55 7.71 -1.12 0.54
C GLU A 55 8.00 0.38 0.35
N ARG A 56 8.85 0.75 -0.62
CA ARG A 56 9.16 2.15 -0.94
C ARG A 56 8.01 2.89 -1.60
N LEU A 57 6.95 2.18 -1.99
CA LEU A 57 5.75 2.71 -2.66
C LEU A 57 4.47 2.47 -1.85
N VAL A 58 4.46 1.45 -0.97
CA VAL A 58 3.28 1.05 -0.19
C VAL A 58 3.63 1.01 1.30
N SER A 59 3.93 2.16 1.86
CA SER A 59 4.19 2.33 3.30
C SER A 59 3.91 3.76 3.76
N GLY A 60 3.96 4.01 5.06
CA GLY A 60 3.83 5.37 5.61
C GLY A 60 4.86 6.35 5.03
N PRO A 61 6.16 6.06 5.08
CA PRO A 61 7.19 6.89 4.45
C PRO A 61 6.99 7.12 2.95
N ALA A 62 6.41 6.16 2.22
CA ALA A 62 6.13 6.28 0.80
C ALA A 62 5.18 7.44 0.47
N ILE A 63 4.20 7.72 1.32
CA ILE A 63 3.23 8.81 1.13
C ILE A 63 3.94 10.14 0.91
N TYR A 64 4.88 10.47 1.80
CA TYR A 64 5.62 11.73 1.67
C TYR A 64 6.58 11.71 0.47
N LYS A 65 7.20 10.57 0.15
CA LYS A 65 8.08 10.44 -1.02
C LYS A 65 7.36 10.59 -2.36
N ILE A 66 6.16 10.04 -2.49
CA ILE A 66 5.32 10.23 -3.67
C ILE A 66 4.89 11.70 -3.78
N TYR A 67 4.53 12.34 -2.66
CA TYR A 67 4.24 13.77 -2.64
C TYR A 67 5.45 14.62 -3.07
N GLU A 68 6.66 14.35 -2.53
CA GLU A 68 7.89 15.05 -2.96
C GLU A 68 8.13 14.87 -4.46
N PHE A 69 7.94 13.67 -5.01
CA PHE A 69 8.05 13.41 -6.44
C PHE A 69 7.09 14.26 -7.26
N LEU A 70 5.82 14.31 -6.87
CA LEU A 70 4.82 15.10 -7.57
C LEU A 70 5.16 16.61 -7.54
N ARG A 71 5.61 17.11 -6.40
CA ARG A 71 6.03 18.50 -6.25
C ARG A 71 7.32 18.81 -7.04
N ASP A 72 8.38 18.04 -6.81
CA ASP A 72 9.75 18.40 -7.22
C ASP A 72 10.08 17.97 -8.66
N VAL A 73 9.42 16.92 -9.16
CA VAL A 73 9.68 16.37 -10.50
C VAL A 73 8.52 16.69 -11.47
N LYS A 74 7.27 16.54 -11.00
CA LYS A 74 6.10 16.78 -11.87
C LYS A 74 5.64 18.23 -11.82
N GLY A 75 6.19 19.09 -10.93
CA GLY A 75 5.90 20.51 -10.87
C GLY A 75 4.53 20.88 -10.29
N TYR A 76 3.91 19.96 -9.53
CA TYR A 76 2.67 20.28 -8.83
C TYR A 76 2.90 21.31 -7.73
N GLU A 77 1.97 22.24 -7.59
CA GLU A 77 2.09 23.34 -6.64
C GLU A 77 2.03 22.86 -5.18
N GLU A 78 2.94 23.39 -4.35
CA GLU A 78 2.86 23.31 -2.90
C GLU A 78 2.41 24.65 -2.33
N GLN A 79 1.27 24.68 -1.68
CA GLN A 79 0.70 25.90 -1.08
C GLN A 79 1.49 26.32 0.16
N ALA A 80 1.69 27.63 0.38
CA ALA A 80 2.51 28.17 1.46
C ALA A 80 2.10 27.69 2.86
N TRP A 81 0.78 27.51 3.11
CA TRP A 81 0.28 26.98 4.39
C TRP A 81 0.71 25.53 4.61
N LEU A 82 0.75 24.71 3.54
CA LEU A 82 1.17 23.31 3.62
C LEU A 82 2.68 23.21 3.87
N THR A 83 3.49 24.03 3.21
CA THR A 83 4.94 24.13 3.49
C THR A 83 5.19 24.41 4.96
N GLN A 84 4.48 25.37 5.55
CA GLN A 84 4.62 25.71 6.98
C GLN A 84 4.17 24.56 7.89
N LYS A 85 3.09 23.85 7.54
CA LYS A 85 2.58 22.70 8.28
C LYS A 85 3.58 21.52 8.24
N LEU A 86 4.12 21.23 7.04
CA LEU A 86 5.12 20.18 6.84
C LEU A 86 6.45 20.47 7.57
N ALA A 87 6.89 21.73 7.60
CA ALA A 87 8.12 22.12 8.31
C ALA A 87 8.06 21.88 9.82
N LYS A 88 6.86 21.96 10.42
CA LYS A 88 6.61 21.76 11.86
C LYS A 88 6.24 20.32 12.21
N ALA A 89 5.90 19.48 11.23
CA ALA A 89 5.38 18.15 11.46
C ALA A 89 6.49 17.15 11.81
N LYS A 90 6.24 16.34 12.85
CA LYS A 90 7.07 15.15 13.15
C LYS A 90 6.80 14.02 12.13
N ASP A 91 5.55 13.88 11.71
CA ASP A 91 5.10 12.91 10.70
C ASP A 91 4.50 13.66 9.50
N LYS A 92 5.33 13.86 8.48
CA LYS A 92 4.92 14.53 7.25
C LYS A 92 3.91 13.71 6.44
N SER A 93 4.02 12.39 6.49
CA SER A 93 3.09 11.48 5.79
C SER A 93 1.67 11.57 6.36
N ALA A 94 1.54 11.70 7.68
CA ALA A 94 0.25 11.97 8.32
C ALA A 94 -0.36 13.29 7.84
N VAL A 95 0.46 14.36 7.74
CA VAL A 95 0.00 15.66 7.22
C VAL A 95 -0.51 15.55 5.79
N ILE A 96 0.22 14.84 4.90
CA ILE A 96 -0.20 14.65 3.52
C ILE A 96 -1.50 13.85 3.45
N SER A 97 -1.62 12.74 4.17
CA SER A 97 -2.81 11.90 4.14
C SER A 97 -4.05 12.62 4.69
N GLU A 98 -3.93 13.34 5.81
CA GLU A 98 -5.02 14.15 6.37
C GLU A 98 -5.45 15.26 5.41
N THR A 99 -4.48 15.94 4.78
CA THR A 99 -4.75 17.01 3.81
C THR A 99 -5.44 16.46 2.57
N ALA A 100 -5.04 15.28 2.09
CA ALA A 100 -5.69 14.60 0.98
C ALA A 100 -7.15 14.24 1.31
N MET A 101 -7.40 13.69 2.50
CA MET A 101 -8.75 13.33 2.95
C MET A 101 -9.68 14.54 3.06
N SER A 102 -9.16 15.73 3.34
CA SER A 102 -9.93 16.98 3.35
C SER A 102 -10.15 17.58 1.96
N GLY A 103 -9.51 17.07 0.91
CA GLY A 103 -9.59 17.60 -0.45
C GLY A 103 -8.92 18.96 -0.66
N LEU A 104 -8.18 19.48 0.33
CA LEU A 104 -7.63 20.84 0.30
C LEU A 104 -6.38 21.02 -0.59
N CYS A 105 -5.75 19.94 -1.03
CA CYS A 105 -4.54 20.00 -1.84
C CYS A 105 -4.53 18.88 -2.88
N THR A 106 -4.60 19.26 -4.15
CA THR A 106 -4.59 18.32 -5.28
C THR A 106 -3.35 17.43 -5.29
N THR A 107 -2.17 17.98 -5.00
CA THR A 107 -0.92 17.20 -4.93
C THR A 107 -0.97 16.10 -3.85
N CYS A 108 -1.56 16.42 -2.68
CA CYS A 108 -1.77 15.43 -1.62
C CYS A 108 -2.76 14.35 -2.04
N VAL A 109 -3.86 14.73 -2.70
CA VAL A 109 -4.87 13.79 -3.22
C VAL A 109 -4.23 12.84 -4.22
N LEU A 110 -3.49 13.35 -5.20
CA LEU A 110 -2.78 12.53 -6.19
C LEU A 110 -1.75 11.59 -5.55
N ALA A 111 -1.01 12.05 -4.55
CA ALA A 111 -0.05 11.20 -3.83
C ALA A 111 -0.75 10.00 -3.16
N MET A 112 -1.91 10.24 -2.55
CA MET A 112 -2.69 9.19 -1.91
C MET A 112 -3.39 8.27 -2.92
N GLU A 113 -3.85 8.80 -4.06
CA GLU A 113 -4.39 7.98 -5.15
C GLU A 113 -3.33 7.03 -5.72
N MET A 114 -2.09 7.51 -5.94
CA MET A 114 -0.97 6.66 -6.36
C MET A 114 -0.64 5.58 -5.32
N LEU A 115 -0.63 5.92 -4.02
CA LEU A 115 -0.44 4.93 -2.95
C LEU A 115 -1.50 3.82 -3.01
N VAL A 116 -2.78 4.19 -3.18
CA VAL A 116 -3.91 3.23 -3.24
C VAL A 116 -3.80 2.36 -4.48
N ASP A 117 -3.43 2.93 -5.64
CA ASP A 117 -3.18 2.16 -6.87
C ASP A 117 -2.05 1.14 -6.67
N PHE A 118 -0.92 1.56 -6.13
CA PHE A 118 0.20 0.66 -5.84
C PHE A 118 -0.17 -0.43 -4.83
N MET A 119 -0.99 -0.11 -3.82
CA MET A 119 -1.49 -1.09 -2.86
C MET A 119 -2.39 -2.13 -3.54
N ALA A 120 -3.28 -1.72 -4.44
CA ALA A 120 -4.13 -2.62 -5.21
C ALA A 120 -3.32 -3.53 -6.14
N ARG A 121 -2.31 -2.97 -6.83
CA ARG A 121 -1.40 -3.73 -7.70
C ARG A 121 -0.54 -4.72 -6.92
N ARG A 122 -0.07 -4.34 -5.73
CA ARG A 122 0.64 -5.30 -4.87
C ARG A 122 -0.28 -6.41 -4.39
N ALA A 123 -1.51 -6.09 -4.05
CA ALA A 123 -2.54 -7.06 -3.69
C ALA A 123 -2.81 -8.07 -4.84
N ASN A 124 -2.94 -7.58 -6.08
CA ASN A 124 -3.01 -8.41 -7.29
C ASN A 124 -1.83 -9.39 -7.37
N ASN A 125 -0.60 -8.89 -7.27
CA ASN A 125 0.60 -9.72 -7.33
C ASN A 125 0.61 -10.82 -6.25
N MET A 126 0.18 -10.49 -5.01
CA MET A 126 0.10 -11.48 -3.93
C MET A 126 -0.91 -12.58 -4.24
N VAL A 127 -2.10 -12.22 -4.73
CA VAL A 127 -3.12 -13.21 -5.11
C VAL A 127 -2.60 -14.13 -6.21
N LEU A 128 -1.93 -13.59 -7.23
CA LEU A 128 -1.35 -14.40 -8.31
C LEU A 128 -0.21 -15.30 -7.81
N ASN A 129 0.70 -14.77 -6.99
CA ASN A 129 1.86 -15.51 -6.48
C ASN A 129 1.46 -16.71 -5.61
N TYR A 130 0.42 -16.57 -4.79
CA TYR A 130 -0.04 -17.59 -3.85
C TYR A 130 -1.28 -18.33 -4.34
N LYS A 131 -1.86 -17.95 -5.47
CA LYS A 131 -3.18 -18.41 -5.93
C LYS A 131 -4.21 -18.35 -4.79
N ALA A 132 -4.26 -17.18 -4.11
CA ALA A 132 -5.02 -16.99 -2.87
C ALA A 132 -6.52 -16.89 -3.13
N THR A 133 -7.16 -18.01 -3.52
CA THR A 133 -8.59 -18.08 -3.89
C THR A 133 -9.54 -17.89 -2.70
N GLY A 134 -9.05 -18.01 -1.48
CA GLY A 134 -9.86 -17.74 -0.27
C GLY A 134 -10.06 -16.26 0.05
N GLY A 135 -9.36 -15.37 -0.64
CA GLY A 135 -9.47 -13.92 -0.45
C GLY A 135 -8.17 -13.26 -0.06
N LEU A 136 -8.21 -11.93 -0.03
CA LEU A 136 -7.10 -11.07 0.39
C LEU A 136 -7.56 -10.14 1.52
N ILE A 137 -6.74 -10.00 2.54
CA ILE A 137 -7.01 -9.11 3.67
C ILE A 137 -6.01 -7.96 3.66
N LEU A 138 -6.50 -6.74 3.44
CA LEU A 138 -5.76 -5.51 3.64
C LEU A 138 -5.78 -5.16 5.14
N ALA A 139 -4.62 -5.28 5.79
CA ALA A 139 -4.45 -5.02 7.21
C ALA A 139 -3.36 -3.96 7.44
N GLY A 140 -2.95 -3.75 8.69
CA GLY A 140 -1.93 -2.76 9.06
C GLY A 140 -2.50 -1.41 9.44
N GLY A 141 -1.63 -0.44 9.65
CA GLY A 141 -2.02 0.86 10.19
C GLY A 141 -2.57 1.86 9.17
N ILE A 142 -2.29 1.68 7.87
CA ILE A 142 -2.70 2.62 6.82
C ILE A 142 -4.13 2.38 6.35
N PRO A 143 -4.56 1.17 5.92
CA PRO A 143 -5.87 0.97 5.32
C PRO A 143 -7.06 1.46 6.16
N PRO A 144 -7.14 1.18 7.48
CA PRO A 144 -8.25 1.67 8.27
C PRO A 144 -8.27 3.20 8.40
N ARG A 145 -7.12 3.87 8.38
CA ARG A 145 -7.04 5.33 8.48
C ARG A 145 -7.50 6.04 7.22
N ILE A 146 -7.27 5.43 6.05
CA ILE A 146 -7.64 6.00 4.76
C ILE A 146 -8.92 5.39 4.17
N TYR A 147 -9.67 4.61 4.95
CA TYR A 147 -10.87 3.89 4.48
C TYR A 147 -11.85 4.80 3.73
N ASN A 148 -12.14 5.97 4.29
CA ASN A 148 -13.06 6.93 3.68
C ASN A 148 -12.50 7.63 2.41
N PHE A 149 -11.19 7.53 2.19
CA PHE A 149 -10.53 8.04 0.98
C PHE A 149 -10.54 7.01 -0.15
N ILE A 150 -10.57 5.71 0.20
CA ILE A 150 -10.53 4.63 -0.77
C ILE A 150 -11.79 4.63 -1.63
N ASN A 151 -11.63 4.90 -2.92
CA ASN A 151 -12.68 4.66 -3.91
C ASN A 151 -12.65 3.17 -4.28
N LYS A 152 -13.75 2.47 -3.98
CA LYS A 152 -13.86 1.01 -4.18
C LYS A 152 -13.73 0.61 -5.65
N ASP A 153 -14.35 1.36 -6.55
CA ASP A 153 -14.32 1.06 -7.97
C ASP A 153 -12.90 1.21 -8.55
N LYS A 154 -12.18 2.25 -8.12
CA LYS A 154 -10.78 2.47 -8.53
C LYS A 154 -9.83 1.39 -8.01
N ILE A 155 -9.98 0.97 -6.75
CA ILE A 155 -9.12 -0.09 -6.19
C ILE A 155 -9.41 -1.44 -6.85
N GLU A 156 -10.67 -1.72 -7.18
CA GLU A 156 -11.07 -2.91 -7.92
C GLU A 156 -10.51 -2.88 -9.34
N GLU A 157 -10.66 -1.78 -10.08
CA GLU A 157 -10.07 -1.58 -11.40
C GLU A 157 -8.55 -1.84 -11.39
N SER A 158 -7.83 -1.24 -10.45
CA SER A 158 -6.37 -1.41 -10.33
C SER A 158 -5.99 -2.85 -9.93
N PHE A 159 -6.79 -3.49 -9.09
CA PHE A 159 -6.59 -4.88 -8.68
C PHE A 159 -6.82 -5.87 -9.82
N LEU A 160 -7.86 -5.65 -10.64
CA LEU A 160 -8.20 -6.51 -11.77
C LEU A 160 -7.27 -6.30 -12.98
N LYS A 161 -6.56 -5.18 -13.05
CA LYS A 161 -5.73 -4.81 -14.19
C LYS A 161 -4.51 -5.72 -14.33
N CYS A 162 -4.67 -6.78 -15.08
CA CYS A 162 -3.66 -7.76 -15.46
C CYS A 162 -3.90 -8.20 -16.93
N ASP A 163 -3.22 -9.28 -17.34
CA ASP A 163 -3.41 -9.88 -18.66
C ASP A 163 -4.60 -10.89 -18.67
N GLU A 164 -4.33 -12.17 -18.87
CA GLU A 164 -5.35 -13.22 -18.99
C GLU A 164 -5.92 -13.69 -17.63
N MET A 165 -5.39 -13.20 -16.48
CA MET A 165 -5.78 -13.67 -15.14
C MET A 165 -6.93 -12.87 -14.51
N GLU A 166 -7.51 -11.89 -15.22
CA GLU A 166 -8.66 -11.13 -14.71
C GLU A 166 -9.83 -12.03 -14.26
N PRO A 167 -10.22 -13.10 -14.97
CA PRO A 167 -11.30 -13.98 -14.51
C PRO A 167 -11.02 -14.67 -13.16
N LEU A 168 -9.74 -14.96 -12.86
CA LEU A 168 -9.35 -15.48 -11.54
C LEU A 168 -9.52 -14.40 -10.48
N LEU A 169 -8.99 -13.20 -10.74
CA LEU A 169 -8.98 -12.09 -9.81
C LEU A 169 -10.39 -11.57 -9.48
N ALA A 170 -11.29 -11.52 -10.47
CA ALA A 170 -12.68 -11.08 -10.30
C ALA A 170 -13.46 -11.92 -9.28
N GLY A 171 -13.05 -13.19 -9.06
CA GLY A 171 -13.63 -14.05 -8.04
C GLY A 171 -13.05 -13.92 -6.63
N ILE A 172 -12.03 -13.06 -6.43
CA ILE A 172 -11.31 -12.97 -5.16
C ILE A 172 -11.88 -11.86 -4.28
N PRO A 173 -12.44 -12.16 -3.11
CA PRO A 173 -12.90 -11.12 -2.19
C PRO A 173 -11.72 -10.38 -1.54
N ILE A 174 -11.82 -9.05 -1.51
CA ILE A 174 -10.87 -8.19 -0.80
C ILE A 174 -11.54 -7.68 0.47
N TYR A 175 -10.93 -8.00 1.60
CA TYR A 175 -11.38 -7.59 2.92
C TYR A 175 -10.49 -6.47 3.47
N LEU A 176 -11.10 -5.50 4.12
CA LEU A 176 -10.39 -4.48 4.87
C LEU A 176 -10.47 -4.77 6.37
N ASN A 177 -9.34 -4.98 7.00
CA ASN A 177 -9.29 -5.17 8.45
C ASN A 177 -9.29 -3.81 9.16
N LEU A 178 -10.36 -3.53 9.92
CA LEU A 178 -10.51 -2.30 10.70
C LEU A 178 -10.06 -2.46 12.16
N ASN A 179 -9.71 -3.68 12.59
CA ASN A 179 -9.31 -3.93 13.98
C ASN A 179 -7.80 -3.71 14.16
N SER A 180 -7.43 -2.66 14.87
CA SER A 180 -6.02 -2.33 15.16
C SER A 180 -5.30 -3.37 16.04
N LYS A 181 -6.03 -4.26 16.71
CA LYS A 181 -5.47 -5.31 17.59
C LYS A 181 -5.29 -6.67 16.89
N THR A 182 -5.58 -6.77 15.60
CA THR A 182 -5.54 -8.06 14.87
C THR A 182 -4.17 -8.74 14.96
N ALA A 183 -3.08 -7.99 14.83
CA ALA A 183 -1.73 -8.55 14.96
C ALA A 183 -1.48 -9.16 16.35
N LEU A 184 -1.97 -8.49 17.41
CA LEU A 184 -1.88 -8.99 18.78
C LEU A 184 -2.70 -10.27 18.97
N TYR A 185 -3.93 -10.30 18.45
CA TYR A 185 -4.77 -11.51 18.51
C TYR A 185 -4.17 -12.66 17.69
N GLY A 186 -3.61 -12.37 16.53
CA GLY A 186 -2.92 -13.37 15.71
C GLY A 186 -1.70 -13.96 16.44
N ALA A 187 -0.88 -13.14 17.07
CA ALA A 187 0.27 -13.59 17.85
C ALA A 187 -0.16 -14.44 19.07
N ALA A 188 -1.20 -14.00 19.80
CA ALA A 188 -1.72 -14.74 20.95
C ALA A 188 -2.31 -16.10 20.51
N TYR A 189 -3.07 -16.12 19.40
CA TYR A 189 -3.63 -17.34 18.86
C TYR A 189 -2.51 -18.32 18.44
N TYR A 190 -1.53 -17.81 17.69
CA TYR A 190 -0.40 -18.63 17.25
C TYR A 190 0.38 -19.21 18.44
N GLY A 191 0.68 -18.40 19.45
CA GLY A 191 1.39 -18.87 20.66
C GLY A 191 0.59 -19.87 21.52
N ALA A 192 -0.75 -19.83 21.45
CA ALA A 192 -1.60 -20.75 22.22
C ALA A 192 -1.89 -22.08 21.52
N PHE A 193 -1.85 -22.11 20.16
CA PHE A 193 -2.34 -23.25 19.37
C PHE A 193 -1.34 -23.78 18.34
N SER A 194 -0.14 -23.19 18.22
CA SER A 194 0.92 -23.74 17.38
C SER A 194 1.74 -24.76 18.18
N GLU A 195 1.37 -26.01 18.08
CA GLU A 195 2.22 -27.16 18.40
C GLU A 195 2.99 -27.64 17.17
#